data_33f00fddcf11029b307ef9254aef4a0f
#
_entry.id   33f00fddcf11029b307ef9254aef4a0f
#
_cell.length_a   1.000
_cell.length_b   1.000
_cell.length_c   1.000
_cell.angle_alpha   90.00
_cell.angle_beta   90.00
_cell.angle_gamma   90.00
#
_symmetry.space_group_name_H-M   'P 1'
#
loop_
_entity.id
_entity.type
_entity.pdbx_description
1 polymer ?
#
loop_
_entity_poly.entity_id
_entity_poly.type
_entity_poly.pdbx_seq_one_letter_code
_entity_poly.pdbx_strand_id
1 'polypeptide(L)'
;MRPFKDEVFRVVDVIRAIAKANGARSIHLFGSAARGMETIDSDLDFLVDMESGRTLLDVVGLRTALSQLFDRAVDVVTLDSLKPGLRSEVLRDAIPVV
;
A
#
# COMPACT_ATOMS: atom_id res chain seq x y z
N MET A 1 16.67 11.87 -9.35
CA MET A 1 16.14 10.95 -8.33
C MET A 1 15.06 10.07 -8.95
N ARG A 2 15.13 8.79 -8.71
CA ARG A 2 14.12 7.88 -9.26
C ARG A 2 12.80 8.04 -8.52
N PRO A 3 11.66 8.00 -9.25
CA PRO A 3 10.36 7.98 -8.58
C PRO A 3 10.25 6.78 -7.63
N PHE A 4 9.58 6.96 -6.51
CA PHE A 4 9.43 5.89 -5.51
C PHE A 4 8.71 4.67 -6.08
N LYS A 5 7.76 4.87 -7.00
CA LYS A 5 7.05 3.76 -7.63
C LYS A 5 8.00 2.78 -8.32
N ASP A 6 9.15 3.24 -8.82
CA ASP A 6 10.15 2.36 -9.43
C ASP A 6 10.76 1.42 -8.38
N GLU A 7 11.01 1.92 -7.17
CA GLU A 7 11.47 1.07 -6.07
C GLU A 7 10.44 0.03 -5.68
N VAL A 8 9.17 0.43 -5.63
CA VAL A 8 8.06 -0.47 -5.30
C VAL A 8 8.01 -1.63 -6.30
N PHE A 9 8.06 -1.34 -7.59
CA PHE A 9 7.99 -2.40 -8.60
C PHE A 9 9.24 -3.27 -8.65
N ARG A 10 10.39 -2.73 -8.25
CA ARG A 10 11.63 -3.52 -8.17
C ARG A 10 11.53 -4.63 -7.13
N VAL A 11 10.79 -4.42 -6.06
CA VAL A 11 10.62 -5.39 -4.96
C VAL A 11 9.22 -6.00 -4.92
N VAL A 12 8.54 -6.03 -6.06
CA VAL A 12 7.16 -6.50 -6.13
C VAL A 12 6.98 -7.93 -5.61
N ASP A 13 7.97 -8.79 -5.82
CA ASP A 13 7.89 -10.17 -5.33
C ASP A 13 7.91 -10.23 -3.80
N VAL A 14 8.69 -9.36 -3.17
CA VAL A 14 8.73 -9.26 -1.71
C VAL A 14 7.39 -8.73 -1.19
N ILE A 15 6.83 -7.73 -1.88
CA ILE A 15 5.54 -7.16 -1.51
C ILE A 15 4.44 -8.21 -1.64
N ARG A 16 4.49 -9.03 -2.70
CA ARG A 16 3.52 -10.12 -2.88
C ARG A 16 3.61 -11.13 -1.72
N ALA A 17 4.81 -11.47 -1.28
CA ALA A 17 5.00 -12.38 -0.15
C ALA A 17 4.46 -11.77 1.15
N ILE A 18 4.69 -10.48 1.37
CA ILE A 18 4.18 -9.74 2.52
C ILE A 18 2.64 -9.73 2.50
N ALA A 19 2.05 -9.45 1.34
CA ALA A 19 0.60 -9.45 1.17
C ALA A 19 0.01 -10.81 1.56
N LYS A 20 0.59 -11.87 1.02
CA LYS A 20 0.11 -13.23 1.26
C LYS A 20 0.23 -13.62 2.74
N ALA A 21 1.33 -13.24 3.38
CA ALA A 21 1.57 -13.57 4.78
C ALA A 21 0.60 -12.84 5.72
N ASN A 22 0.09 -11.69 5.32
CA ASN A 22 -0.77 -10.85 6.16
C ASN A 22 -2.22 -10.77 5.67
N GLY A 23 -2.59 -11.58 4.69
CA GLY A 23 -3.97 -11.69 4.25
C GLY A 23 -4.49 -10.55 3.39
N ALA A 24 -3.62 -9.87 2.66
CA ALA A 24 -4.03 -8.86 1.70
C ALA A 24 -4.23 -9.51 0.33
N ARG A 25 -5.42 -9.33 -0.26
CA ARG A 25 -5.71 -9.81 -1.61
C ARG A 25 -5.07 -8.92 -2.66
N SER A 26 -4.98 -7.63 -2.40
CA SER A 26 -4.36 -6.68 -3.31
C SER A 26 -3.75 -5.52 -2.54
N ILE A 27 -2.71 -4.94 -3.12
CA ILE A 27 -2.04 -3.75 -2.60
C ILE A 27 -1.88 -2.77 -3.76
N HIS A 28 -2.31 -1.53 -3.52
CA HIS A 28 -2.14 -0.43 -4.47
C HIS A 28 -1.30 0.66 -3.83
N LEU A 29 -0.44 1.30 -4.61
CA LEU A 29 0.24 2.52 -4.18
C LEU A 29 -0.67 3.69 -4.49
N PHE A 30 -0.87 4.60 -3.53
CA PHE A 30 -1.68 5.78 -3.77
C PHE A 30 -1.06 7.01 -3.10
N GLY A 31 -1.76 8.15 -3.14
CA GLY A 31 -1.26 9.38 -2.58
C GLY A 31 -0.15 10.00 -3.41
N SER A 32 0.74 10.74 -2.75
CA SER A 32 1.79 11.50 -3.44
C SER A 32 2.75 10.60 -4.20
N ALA A 33 3.09 9.44 -3.66
CA ALA A 33 4.01 8.50 -4.34
C ALA A 33 3.42 7.96 -5.63
N ALA A 34 2.12 7.70 -5.68
CA ALA A 34 1.46 7.25 -6.92
C ALA A 34 1.47 8.33 -8.00
N ARG A 35 1.42 9.60 -7.59
CA ARG A 35 1.43 10.73 -8.50
C ARG A 35 2.83 11.23 -8.85
N GLY A 36 3.87 10.62 -8.29
CA GLY A 36 5.25 11.06 -8.50
C GLY A 36 5.57 12.39 -7.81
N MET A 37 4.81 12.74 -6.79
CA MET A 37 4.94 14.02 -6.08
C MET A 37 5.50 13.85 -4.68
N GLU A 38 6.01 12.69 -4.35
CA GLU A 38 6.58 12.41 -3.04
C GLU A 38 7.87 13.19 -2.81
N THR A 39 8.10 13.54 -1.56
CA THR A 39 9.37 14.12 -1.11
C THR A 39 10.08 13.12 -0.21
N ILE A 40 11.33 13.42 0.16
CA ILE A 40 12.10 12.54 1.05
C ILE A 40 11.42 12.33 2.41
N ASP A 41 10.60 13.30 2.83
CA ASP A 41 9.89 13.23 4.12
C ASP A 41 8.45 12.75 3.99
N SER A 42 7.98 12.46 2.77
CA SER A 42 6.62 11.97 2.55
C SER A 42 6.44 10.56 3.08
N ASP A 43 5.30 10.30 3.72
CA ASP A 43 4.89 8.95 4.04
C ASP A 43 4.47 8.24 2.75
N LEU A 44 4.59 6.91 2.76
CA LEU A 44 4.10 6.10 1.67
C LEU A 44 2.68 5.65 1.98
N ASP A 45 1.78 5.82 1.03
CA ASP A 45 0.39 5.46 1.21
C ASP A 45 0.06 4.23 0.38
N PHE A 46 -0.41 3.18 1.04
CA PHE A 46 -0.85 1.95 0.39
C PHE A 46 -2.33 1.71 0.67
N LEU A 47 -3.05 1.37 -0.37
CA LEU A 47 -4.45 0.96 -0.30
C LEU A 47 -4.49 -0.55 -0.43
N VAL A 48 -5.11 -1.23 0.52
CA VAL A 48 -5.12 -2.69 0.56
C VAL A 48 -6.55 -3.23 0.63
N ASP A 49 -6.76 -4.36 -0.03
CA ASP A 49 -7.99 -5.14 0.08
C ASP A 49 -7.67 -6.39 0.88
N MET A 50 -8.23 -6.48 2.09
CA MET A 50 -7.95 -7.59 3.00
C MET A 50 -8.93 -8.73 2.77
N GLU A 51 -8.44 -9.97 2.95
CA GLU A 51 -9.30 -11.13 2.94
C GLU A 51 -10.33 -11.08 4.08
N SER A 52 -11.50 -11.68 3.86
CA SER A 52 -12.53 -11.82 4.91
C SER A 52 -11.96 -12.53 6.12
N GLY A 53 -12.35 -12.07 7.31
CA GLY A 53 -11.92 -12.68 8.56
C GLY A 53 -10.56 -12.20 9.06
N ARG A 54 -9.88 -11.34 8.32
CA ARG A 54 -8.64 -10.74 8.81
C ARG A 54 -8.94 -9.63 9.80
N THR A 55 -8.02 -9.43 10.74
CA THR A 55 -8.21 -8.48 11.84
C THR A 55 -7.31 -7.26 11.68
N LEU A 56 -7.49 -6.30 12.57
CA LEU A 56 -6.62 -5.13 12.62
C LEU A 56 -5.16 -5.53 12.84
N LEU A 57 -4.89 -6.64 13.55
CA LEU A 57 -3.53 -7.13 13.75
C LEU A 57 -2.86 -7.49 12.43
N ASP A 58 -3.60 -8.03 11.48
CA ASP A 58 -3.07 -8.34 10.14
C ASP A 58 -2.70 -7.06 9.39
N VAL A 59 -3.52 -6.03 9.52
CA VAL A 59 -3.24 -4.71 8.91
C VAL A 59 -1.98 -4.09 9.52
N VAL A 60 -1.83 -4.17 10.84
CA VAL A 60 -0.65 -3.66 11.53
C VAL A 60 0.60 -4.43 11.10
N GLY A 61 0.49 -5.76 10.98
CA GLY A 61 1.59 -6.60 10.50
C GLY A 61 2.01 -6.23 9.09
N LEU A 62 1.04 -5.99 8.21
CA LEU A 62 1.29 -5.56 6.83
C LEU A 62 2.03 -4.21 6.80
N ARG A 63 1.53 -3.24 7.55
CA ARG A 63 2.14 -1.91 7.65
C ARG A 63 3.57 -2.00 8.15
N THR A 64 3.79 -2.77 9.21
CA THR A 64 5.12 -2.93 9.80
C THR A 64 6.10 -3.54 8.80
N ALA A 65 5.68 -4.58 8.09
CA ALA A 65 6.52 -5.24 7.10
C ALA A 65 6.88 -4.30 5.94
N LEU A 66 5.90 -3.54 5.45
CA LEU A 66 6.14 -2.56 4.37
C LEU A 66 7.06 -1.42 4.84
N SER A 67 6.85 -0.93 6.06
CA SER A 67 7.70 0.11 6.64
C SER A 67 9.14 -0.35 6.77
N GLN A 68 9.35 -1.59 7.20
CA GLN A 68 10.70 -2.17 7.30
C GLN A 68 11.33 -2.36 5.93
N LEU A 69 10.55 -2.81 4.95
CA LEU A 69 11.05 -3.03 3.60
C LEU A 69 11.58 -1.75 2.96
N PHE A 70 10.86 -0.65 3.15
CA PHE A 70 11.21 0.63 2.52
C PHE A 70 11.99 1.58 3.45
N ASP A 71 12.14 1.21 4.70
CA ASP A 71 12.79 2.05 5.73
C ASP A 71 12.18 3.45 5.77
N ARG A 72 10.83 3.51 5.76
CA ARG A 72 10.07 4.76 5.78
C ARG A 72 8.76 4.56 6.52
N ALA A 73 8.17 5.67 6.95
CA ALA A 73 6.83 5.66 7.49
C ALA A 73 5.84 5.27 6.38
N VAL A 74 4.96 4.34 6.70
CA VAL A 74 3.98 3.80 5.77
C VAL A 74 2.59 3.94 6.39
N ASP A 75 1.66 4.45 5.59
CA ASP A 75 0.24 4.47 5.91
C ASP A 75 -0.45 3.37 5.12
N VAL A 76 -1.28 2.59 5.80
CA VAL A 76 -2.07 1.55 5.15
C VAL A 76 -3.55 1.85 5.37
N VAL A 77 -4.28 2.02 4.27
CA VAL A 77 -5.72 2.26 4.29
C VAL A 77 -6.39 1.04 3.68
N THR A 78 -7.36 0.46 4.39
CA THR A 78 -8.12 -0.67 3.85
C THR A 78 -9.23 -0.16 2.94
N LEU A 79 -9.50 -0.91 1.88
CA LEU A 79 -10.56 -0.55 0.95
C LEU A 79 -11.91 -0.44 1.65
N ASP A 80 -12.18 -1.32 2.62
CA ASP A 80 -13.43 -1.34 3.38
C ASP A 80 -13.61 -0.10 4.27
N SER A 81 -12.53 0.58 4.64
CA SER A 81 -12.62 1.79 5.47
C SER A 81 -13.06 3.01 4.66
N LEU A 82 -13.01 2.93 3.33
CA LEU A 82 -13.41 4.02 2.47
C LEU A 82 -14.92 3.99 2.25
N LYS A 83 -15.55 5.18 2.25
CA LYS A 83 -16.95 5.27 1.87
C LYS A 83 -17.11 4.84 0.41
N PRO A 84 -18.21 4.14 0.07
CA PRO A 84 -18.38 3.62 -1.31
C PRO A 84 -18.20 4.67 -2.40
N GLY A 85 -18.64 5.90 -2.17
CA GLY A 85 -18.49 6.97 -3.15
C GLY A 85 -17.05 7.43 -3.35
N LEU A 86 -16.16 7.16 -2.39
CA LEU A 86 -14.75 7.54 -2.49
C LEU A 86 -13.88 6.42 -3.09
N ARG A 87 -14.35 5.19 -3.07
CA ARG A 87 -13.55 4.05 -3.54
C ARG A 87 -13.14 4.19 -4.99
N SER A 88 -14.07 4.55 -5.85
CA SER A 88 -13.79 4.70 -7.28
C SER A 88 -12.82 5.84 -7.56
N GLU A 89 -12.91 6.95 -6.82
CA GLU A 89 -11.98 8.06 -6.97
C GLU A 89 -10.57 7.68 -6.56
N VAL A 90 -10.44 7.03 -5.41
CA VAL A 90 -9.13 6.61 -4.90
C VAL A 90 -8.51 5.56 -5.83
N LEU A 91 -9.32 4.60 -6.28
CA LEU A 91 -8.83 3.54 -7.18
C LEU A 91 -8.43 4.07 -8.55
N ARG A 92 -9.03 5.17 -9.00
CA ARG A 92 -8.67 5.78 -10.29
C ARG A 92 -7.20 6.22 -10.31
N ASP A 93 -6.72 6.79 -9.20
CA ASP A 93 -5.36 7.32 -9.11
C ASP A 93 -4.37 6.33 -8.50
N ALA A 94 -4.86 5.24 -7.91
CA ALA A 94 -4.01 4.23 -7.29
C ALA A 94 -3.34 3.37 -8.35
N ILE A 95 -2.11 2.95 -8.06
CA ILE A 95 -1.33 2.10 -8.95
C ILE A 95 -1.34 0.68 -8.38
N PRO A 96 -1.87 -0.31 -9.12
CA PRO A 96 -1.84 -1.71 -8.65
C PRO A 96 -0.41 -2.19 -8.52
N VAL A 97 -0.07 -2.80 -7.39
CA VAL A 97 1.25 -3.39 -7.15
C VAL A 97 1.16 -4.91 -7.18
N VAL A 98 0.26 -5.47 -6.40
CA VAL A 98 0.04 -6.92 -6.38
C VAL A 98 -1.44 -7.25 -6.25
#